data_2e678d444d946d1685d8dceceb8a19f8
#
_entry.id   2e678d444d946d1685d8dceceb8a19f8
#
_cell.length_a   1.000
_cell.length_b   1.000
_cell.length_c   1.000
_cell.angle_alpha   90.00
_cell.angle_beta   90.00
_cell.angle_gamma   90.00
#
_symmetry.space_group_name_H-M   'P 1'
#
loop_
_entity.id
_entity.type
_entity.pdbx_description
1 polymer ?
#
loop_
_entity_poly.entity_id
_entity_poly.type
_entity_poly.pdbx_seq_one_letter_code
_entity_poly.pdbx_strand_id
1 'polypeptide(L)'
;MLRCQRVICWLPFVLLAVPSASLLAADKYKLEEPVDDSRVFGVGTRVDVSGKTQPSPKVEPLKLTASAALSYRERRLLGPGTEAESFRSVRDYETTQTDIDVSGQKSTAKLGDHLKLMVAQGRIDGVELYSLGGALTSNELDLIRSPADSLALIALLPTKEVEVGDKWTSPGWAFQMLTALDAIAKGELSCSLTSVEKQIARVTIEGKLEGSALSALSEVKVSGFYEYDLKDRCITQCDFTQVEKRGFGPVSPAFEFTARVRLLRKPAQLPGRLAEQKIIDSAANEPKASAVALRFESPWNIGFEYPRHWHLWKIQEKAAIFRLIDQGNFVAQCDLAPINPAKPGEHLSSEEFQRDIRQALGDRLKELGKGEVLATTDRSHVYRVSATGSEGERQLTWVFYLIADPSGRQASLSVTADTLQVETLANRERELLDTIRFGPPPPSPTLRTTGK
;
A
#
# COMPACT_ATOMS: atom_id res chain seq x y z
N MET A 1 -7.91 106.76 2.75
CA MET A 1 -8.60 106.41 4.00
C MET A 1 -9.75 105.44 3.59
N LEU A 2 -9.60 104.18 3.72
CA LEU A 2 -10.69 103.22 3.65
C LEU A 2 -10.33 102.03 4.50
N ARG A 3 -11.10 101.74 5.53
CA ARG A 3 -11.01 100.62 6.48
C ARG A 3 -11.54 99.41 5.80
N CYS A 4 -10.72 98.33 5.78
CA CYS A 4 -11.14 96.97 5.41
C CYS A 4 -11.58 96.22 6.70
N GLN A 5 -12.90 95.88 6.76
CA GLN A 5 -13.42 95.03 7.80
C GLN A 5 -13.15 93.55 7.44
N ARG A 6 -12.55 92.79 8.37
CA ARG A 6 -12.39 91.33 8.26
C ARG A 6 -13.66 90.64 8.81
N VAL A 7 -14.34 89.89 7.93
CA VAL A 7 -15.40 89.00 8.30
C VAL A 7 -14.79 87.65 8.65
N ILE A 8 -14.92 87.22 9.91
CA ILE A 8 -14.49 85.90 10.36
C ILE A 8 -15.71 84.99 10.19
N CYS A 9 -15.59 84.05 9.21
CA CYS A 9 -16.56 82.93 9.04
C CYS A 9 -16.21 81.80 9.98
N TRP A 10 -17.07 81.50 10.92
CA TRP A 10 -17.01 80.30 11.74
C TRP A 10 -17.69 79.15 10.99
N LEU A 11 -16.91 78.11 10.54
CA LEU A 11 -17.43 76.83 10.06
C LEU A 11 -17.52 75.89 11.29
N PRO A 12 -18.64 75.23 11.55
CA PRO A 12 -18.71 74.20 12.53
C PRO A 12 -18.04 72.91 12.01
N PHE A 13 -17.00 72.47 12.69
CA PHE A 13 -16.34 71.14 12.46
C PHE A 13 -17.33 70.05 12.98
N VAL A 14 -18.04 69.37 12.04
CA VAL A 14 -18.77 68.18 12.34
C VAL A 14 -17.78 67.02 12.41
N LEU A 15 -17.45 66.56 13.61
CA LEU A 15 -16.73 65.31 13.85
C LEU A 15 -17.65 64.14 13.45
N LEU A 16 -17.43 63.57 12.28
CA LEU A 16 -18.00 62.27 11.92
C LEU A 16 -17.23 61.21 12.75
N ALA A 17 -17.85 60.71 13.80
CA ALA A 17 -17.43 59.51 14.50
C ALA A 17 -17.59 58.32 13.56
N VAL A 18 -16.50 57.87 12.96
CA VAL A 18 -16.43 56.60 12.24
C VAL A 18 -16.51 55.50 13.29
N PRO A 19 -17.53 54.63 13.25
CA PRO A 19 -17.57 53.50 14.19
C PRO A 19 -16.35 52.64 13.90
N SER A 20 -15.45 52.53 14.88
CA SER A 20 -14.36 51.55 14.85
C SER A 20 -15.02 50.17 14.83
N ALA A 21 -15.09 49.54 13.66
CA ALA A 21 -15.38 48.14 13.56
C ALA A 21 -14.30 47.42 14.37
N SER A 22 -14.67 46.95 15.55
CA SER A 22 -13.83 46.03 16.32
C SER A 22 -13.60 44.83 15.39
N LEU A 23 -12.38 44.71 14.86
CA LEU A 23 -11.91 43.44 14.30
C LEU A 23 -11.97 42.45 15.45
N LEU A 24 -13.07 41.68 15.53
CA LEU A 24 -13.13 40.47 16.35
C LEU A 24 -11.95 39.63 15.83
N ALA A 25 -10.96 39.38 16.68
CA ALA A 25 -9.90 38.45 16.38
C ALA A 25 -10.57 37.12 16.03
N ALA A 26 -10.30 36.59 14.85
CA ALA A 26 -10.84 35.30 14.44
C ALA A 26 -10.35 34.24 15.41
N ASP A 27 -11.25 33.35 15.83
CA ASP A 27 -10.90 32.26 16.72
C ASP A 27 -9.91 31.30 16.06
N LYS A 28 -8.79 31.01 16.74
CA LYS A 28 -7.78 30.06 16.30
C LYS A 28 -8.04 28.69 16.89
N TYR A 29 -7.87 27.68 16.07
CA TYR A 29 -8.14 26.29 16.41
C TYR A 29 -6.89 25.44 16.23
N LYS A 30 -6.53 24.69 17.27
CA LYS A 30 -5.46 23.68 17.20
C LYS A 30 -6.09 22.34 16.83
N LEU A 31 -5.89 21.89 15.58
CA LEU A 31 -6.34 20.61 15.10
C LEU A 31 -5.18 19.60 15.22
N GLU A 32 -5.02 19.02 16.39
CA GLU A 32 -3.94 18.08 16.69
C GLU A 32 -4.51 16.83 17.36
N GLU A 33 -4.20 15.66 16.83
CA GLU A 33 -4.51 14.39 17.46
C GLU A 33 -3.28 13.88 18.24
N PRO A 34 -3.27 14.01 19.58
CA PRO A 34 -2.14 13.59 20.38
C PRO A 34 -1.95 12.08 20.27
N VAL A 35 -0.69 11.67 20.25
CA VAL A 35 -0.35 10.25 20.40
C VAL A 35 -0.45 9.93 21.88
N ASP A 36 -1.49 9.21 22.23
CA ASP A 36 -1.71 8.65 23.55
C ASP A 36 -2.02 7.17 23.34
N ASP A 37 -1.11 6.32 23.75
CA ASP A 37 -1.18 4.88 23.55
C ASP A 37 -2.30 4.20 24.34
N SER A 38 -2.95 4.92 25.26
CA SER A 38 -4.17 4.50 25.93
C SER A 38 -5.43 4.71 25.08
N ARG A 39 -5.37 5.55 24.03
CA ARG A 39 -6.53 5.87 23.20
C ARG A 39 -6.80 4.77 22.19
N VAL A 40 -8.03 4.31 22.19
CA VAL A 40 -8.56 3.33 21.24
C VAL A 40 -9.74 3.91 20.50
N PHE A 41 -9.86 3.58 19.24
CA PHE A 41 -10.96 4.01 18.38
C PHE A 41 -11.63 2.79 17.76
N GLY A 42 -12.95 2.81 17.72
CA GLY A 42 -13.73 1.98 16.80
C GLY A 42 -13.78 2.66 15.44
N VAL A 43 -13.30 1.99 14.40
CA VAL A 43 -13.25 2.50 13.02
C VAL A 43 -14.13 1.66 12.13
N GLY A 44 -15.02 2.31 11.37
CA GLY A 44 -15.78 1.70 10.31
C GLY A 44 -15.49 2.40 8.99
N THR A 45 -15.09 1.64 7.98
CA THR A 45 -14.82 2.17 6.63
C THR A 45 -15.68 1.45 5.61
N ARG A 46 -16.31 2.22 4.74
CA ARG A 46 -16.98 1.72 3.55
C ARG A 46 -16.34 2.33 2.31
N VAL A 47 -15.98 1.48 1.35
CA VAL A 47 -15.43 1.86 0.06
C VAL A 47 -16.39 1.38 -1.02
N ASP A 48 -16.84 2.28 -1.88
CA ASP A 48 -17.63 1.95 -3.06
C ASP A 48 -16.84 2.39 -4.31
N VAL A 49 -16.55 1.45 -5.22
CA VAL A 49 -15.77 1.68 -6.44
C VAL A 49 -16.63 1.41 -7.66
N SER A 50 -16.56 2.29 -8.65
CA SER A 50 -17.18 2.10 -9.95
C SER A 50 -16.28 2.59 -11.08
N GLY A 51 -16.19 1.86 -12.18
CA GLY A 51 -15.33 2.23 -13.28
C GLY A 51 -15.12 1.13 -14.30
N LYS A 52 -13.92 1.10 -14.85
CA LYS A 52 -13.49 0.14 -15.87
C LYS A 52 -12.08 -0.34 -15.58
N THR A 53 -11.80 -1.58 -15.95
CA THR A 53 -10.44 -2.12 -16.01
C THR A 53 -10.19 -2.65 -17.43
N GLN A 54 -8.99 -2.46 -17.93
CA GLN A 54 -8.57 -3.00 -19.22
C GLN A 54 -7.36 -3.90 -19.00
N PRO A 55 -7.51 -5.24 -19.10
CA PRO A 55 -6.44 -6.19 -18.83
C PRO A 55 -5.23 -6.07 -19.77
N SER A 56 -5.46 -5.70 -21.01
CA SER A 56 -4.40 -5.46 -22.01
C SER A 56 -4.90 -4.53 -23.11
N PRO A 57 -4.01 -3.89 -23.89
CA PRO A 57 -4.40 -3.00 -25.00
C PRO A 57 -5.26 -3.67 -26.08
N LYS A 58 -5.24 -5.01 -26.16
CA LYS A 58 -5.99 -5.81 -27.16
C LYS A 58 -7.37 -6.25 -26.67
N VAL A 59 -7.70 -5.99 -25.40
CA VAL A 59 -8.98 -6.39 -24.80
C VAL A 59 -9.80 -5.13 -24.54
N GLU A 60 -11.09 -5.18 -24.85
CA GLU A 60 -12.01 -4.07 -24.55
C GLU A 60 -12.09 -3.83 -23.02
N PRO A 61 -12.28 -2.58 -22.60
CA PRO A 61 -12.44 -2.26 -21.19
C PRO A 61 -13.63 -3.00 -20.57
N LEU A 62 -13.41 -3.64 -19.42
CA LEU A 62 -14.41 -4.37 -18.66
C LEU A 62 -14.99 -3.47 -17.59
N LYS A 63 -16.31 -3.52 -17.39
CA LYS A 63 -16.97 -2.80 -16.29
C LYS A 63 -16.48 -3.35 -14.96
N LEU A 64 -16.12 -2.46 -14.04
CA LEU A 64 -15.68 -2.77 -12.68
C LEU A 64 -16.61 -2.11 -11.67
N THR A 65 -17.12 -2.89 -10.74
CA THR A 65 -17.71 -2.37 -9.50
C THR A 65 -17.16 -3.16 -8.32
N ALA A 66 -16.86 -2.47 -7.23
CA ALA A 66 -16.46 -3.13 -5.99
C ALA A 66 -17.04 -2.37 -4.79
N SER A 67 -17.29 -3.11 -3.71
CA SER A 67 -17.61 -2.53 -2.43
C SER A 67 -16.84 -3.25 -1.33
N ALA A 68 -16.32 -2.49 -0.37
CA ALA A 68 -15.66 -3.03 0.81
C ALA A 68 -16.28 -2.45 2.07
N ALA A 69 -16.41 -3.31 3.08
CA ALA A 69 -16.82 -2.93 4.43
C ALA A 69 -15.77 -3.45 5.43
N LEU A 70 -15.10 -2.51 6.08
CA LEU A 70 -14.07 -2.79 7.09
C LEU A 70 -14.54 -2.24 8.43
N SER A 71 -14.46 -3.02 9.50
CA SER A 71 -14.57 -2.51 10.86
C SER A 71 -13.46 -3.09 11.72
N TYR A 72 -12.85 -2.24 12.53
CA TYR A 72 -11.76 -2.61 13.40
C TYR A 72 -11.67 -1.69 14.61
N ARG A 73 -10.98 -2.15 15.62
CA ARG A 73 -10.52 -1.32 16.74
C ARG A 73 -9.08 -0.96 16.50
N GLU A 74 -8.76 0.31 16.67
CA GLU A 74 -7.43 0.86 16.41
C GLU A 74 -6.87 1.49 17.68
N ARG A 75 -5.67 1.05 18.08
CA ARG A 75 -4.86 1.68 19.12
C ARG A 75 -3.68 2.37 18.46
N ARG A 76 -3.57 3.67 18.68
CA ARG A 76 -2.45 4.46 18.16
C ARG A 76 -1.18 4.15 18.95
N LEU A 77 -0.07 4.03 18.24
CA LEU A 77 1.27 3.89 18.80
C LEU A 77 2.17 4.97 18.22
N LEU A 78 3.21 5.34 18.98
CA LEU A 78 4.29 6.14 18.43
C LEU A 78 5.18 5.21 17.59
N GLY A 79 5.30 5.49 16.28
CA GLY A 79 6.23 4.78 15.40
C GLY A 79 7.67 5.29 15.57
N PRO A 80 8.65 4.57 15.05
CA PRO A 80 10.02 5.07 14.93
C PRO A 80 10.08 6.21 13.92
N GLY A 81 11.05 7.12 14.05
CA GLY A 81 11.21 8.25 13.13
C GLY A 81 10.33 9.46 13.46
N THR A 82 10.35 10.46 12.58
CA THR A 82 9.70 11.77 12.81
C THR A 82 8.72 12.16 11.71
N GLU A 83 8.74 11.45 10.59
CA GLU A 83 7.94 11.75 9.40
C GLU A 83 6.80 10.71 9.26
N ALA A 84 6.67 10.08 8.11
CA ALA A 84 5.65 9.07 7.86
C ALA A 84 5.71 7.92 8.87
N GLU A 85 6.90 7.48 9.23
CA GLU A 85 7.17 6.36 10.13
C GLU A 85 6.69 6.62 11.57
N SER A 86 6.48 7.88 11.97
CA SER A 86 5.92 8.23 13.27
C SER A 86 4.43 7.83 13.39
N PHE A 87 3.75 7.63 12.27
CA PHE A 87 2.35 7.20 12.25
C PHE A 87 2.27 5.68 12.30
N ARG A 88 1.81 5.15 13.43
CA ARG A 88 1.67 3.71 13.65
C ARG A 88 0.41 3.39 14.46
N SER A 89 -0.21 2.25 14.16
CA SER A 89 -1.31 1.72 14.95
C SER A 89 -1.33 0.19 14.94
N VAL A 90 -1.94 -0.38 15.98
CA VAL A 90 -2.38 -1.79 15.98
C VAL A 90 -3.88 -1.80 15.76
N ARG A 91 -4.34 -2.70 14.89
CA ARG A 91 -5.73 -2.86 14.50
C ARG A 91 -6.21 -4.28 14.75
N ASP A 92 -7.35 -4.42 15.38
CA ASP A 92 -8.05 -5.69 15.54
C ASP A 92 -9.33 -5.66 14.68
N TYR A 93 -9.27 -6.35 13.52
CA TYR A 93 -10.37 -6.36 12.56
C TYR A 93 -11.53 -7.25 13.03
N GLU A 94 -12.72 -6.71 13.05
CA GLU A 94 -13.98 -7.42 13.30
C GLU A 94 -14.59 -7.90 11.98
N THR A 95 -14.70 -6.99 11.02
CA THR A 95 -15.24 -7.25 9.68
C THR A 95 -14.26 -6.82 8.60
N THR A 96 -14.11 -7.70 7.60
CA THR A 96 -13.33 -7.42 6.39
C THR A 96 -14.04 -8.12 5.23
N GLN A 97 -14.97 -7.46 4.59
CA GLN A 97 -15.69 -8.03 3.47
C GLN A 97 -15.53 -7.15 2.24
N THR A 98 -15.23 -7.77 1.12
CA THR A 98 -15.17 -7.11 -0.18
C THR A 98 -15.94 -7.93 -1.20
N ASP A 99 -16.80 -7.25 -1.95
CA ASP A 99 -17.52 -7.81 -3.08
C ASP A 99 -17.05 -7.09 -4.36
N ILE A 100 -16.63 -7.85 -5.35
CA ILE A 100 -16.09 -7.35 -6.62
C ILE A 100 -16.90 -7.96 -7.76
N ASP A 101 -17.27 -7.14 -8.74
CA ASP A 101 -17.91 -7.56 -9.98
C ASP A 101 -17.13 -6.98 -11.18
N VAL A 102 -16.59 -7.86 -12.01
CA VAL A 102 -15.94 -7.49 -13.27
C VAL A 102 -16.76 -8.07 -14.42
N SER A 103 -17.56 -7.22 -15.06
CA SER A 103 -18.43 -7.59 -16.20
C SER A 103 -19.30 -8.83 -15.95
N GLY A 104 -19.88 -8.92 -14.74
CA GLY A 104 -20.76 -10.01 -14.31
C GLY A 104 -20.05 -11.18 -13.60
N GLN A 105 -18.71 -11.20 -13.61
CA GLN A 105 -17.94 -12.14 -12.79
C GLN A 105 -17.80 -11.61 -11.37
N LYS A 106 -18.51 -12.24 -10.45
CA LYS A 106 -18.56 -11.84 -9.06
C LYS A 106 -17.59 -12.64 -8.20
N SER A 107 -16.91 -11.97 -7.30
CA SER A 107 -16.08 -12.57 -6.27
C SER A 107 -16.27 -11.84 -4.94
N THR A 108 -16.16 -12.61 -3.85
CA THR A 108 -16.23 -12.08 -2.48
C THR A 108 -15.00 -12.56 -1.73
N ALA A 109 -14.38 -11.67 -0.99
CA ALA A 109 -13.22 -11.98 -0.18
C ALA A 109 -13.39 -11.47 1.27
N LYS A 110 -12.79 -12.19 2.20
CA LYS A 110 -12.70 -11.81 3.62
C LYS A 110 -11.36 -12.25 4.18
N LEU A 111 -10.89 -11.56 5.19
CA LEU A 111 -9.65 -11.91 5.88
C LEU A 111 -9.86 -13.12 6.79
N GLY A 112 -8.88 -14.02 6.84
CA GLY A 112 -8.89 -15.15 7.79
C GLY A 112 -8.80 -14.68 9.24
N ASP A 113 -9.47 -15.35 10.17
CA ASP A 113 -9.54 -14.92 11.59
C ASP A 113 -8.16 -14.79 12.26
N HIS A 114 -7.21 -15.63 11.89
CA HIS A 114 -5.83 -15.59 12.42
C HIS A 114 -5.04 -14.37 11.93
N LEU A 115 -5.46 -13.73 10.84
CA LEU A 115 -4.79 -12.56 10.24
C LEU A 115 -5.37 -11.23 10.71
N LYS A 116 -6.44 -11.22 11.50
CA LYS A 116 -7.20 -10.00 11.86
C LYS A 116 -6.44 -9.02 12.74
N LEU A 117 -5.37 -9.44 13.41
CA LEU A 117 -4.55 -8.56 14.21
C LEU A 117 -3.43 -7.97 13.36
N MET A 118 -3.55 -6.70 13.03
CA MET A 118 -2.71 -6.00 12.06
C MET A 118 -1.91 -4.87 12.71
N VAL A 119 -0.76 -4.59 12.14
CA VAL A 119 -0.05 -3.33 12.32
C VAL A 119 -0.22 -2.51 11.07
N ALA A 120 -0.53 -1.22 11.23
CA ALA A 120 -0.51 -0.22 10.19
C ALA A 120 0.61 0.78 10.51
N GLN A 121 1.50 1.02 9.58
CA GLN A 121 2.62 1.94 9.71
C GLN A 121 2.70 2.85 8.50
N GLY A 122 2.86 4.15 8.74
CA GLY A 122 3.16 5.11 7.69
C GLY A 122 4.55 4.84 7.11
N ARG A 123 4.67 4.98 5.80
CA ARG A 123 5.90 4.93 5.01
C ARG A 123 5.87 6.09 4.02
N ILE A 124 7.02 6.44 3.50
CA ILE A 124 7.12 7.50 2.51
C ILE A 124 6.29 7.21 1.25
N ASP A 125 6.03 5.95 0.95
CA ASP A 125 5.28 5.44 -0.20
C ASP A 125 3.87 4.93 0.14
N GLY A 126 3.36 5.21 1.35
CA GLY A 126 1.99 4.86 1.71
C GLY A 126 1.79 4.35 3.14
N VAL A 127 0.79 3.51 3.34
CA VAL A 127 0.54 2.80 4.60
C VAL A 127 0.93 1.33 4.44
N GLU A 128 1.94 0.91 5.16
CA GLU A 128 2.34 -0.48 5.23
C GLU A 128 1.47 -1.24 6.23
N LEU A 129 0.81 -2.29 5.77
CA LEU A 129 -0.08 -3.14 6.56
C LEU A 129 0.52 -4.54 6.64
N TYR A 130 0.65 -5.12 7.84
CA TYR A 130 1.07 -6.52 8.03
C TYR A 130 0.39 -7.15 9.22
N SER A 131 0.18 -8.47 9.17
CA SER A 131 -0.49 -9.19 10.24
C SER A 131 0.51 -9.76 11.25
N LEU A 132 0.17 -9.68 12.53
CA LEU A 132 0.88 -10.39 13.60
C LEU A 132 0.57 -11.90 13.64
N GLY A 133 -0.41 -12.34 12.87
CA GLY A 133 -0.81 -13.76 12.77
C GLY A 133 -0.13 -14.54 11.64
N GLY A 134 0.62 -13.87 10.75
CA GLY A 134 1.35 -14.50 9.65
C GLY A 134 1.37 -13.64 8.39
N ALA A 135 2.12 -14.08 7.38
CA ALA A 135 2.22 -13.39 6.10
C ALA A 135 0.87 -13.38 5.35
N LEU A 136 0.54 -12.23 4.77
CA LEU A 136 -0.64 -12.04 3.92
C LEU A 136 -0.37 -12.52 2.49
N THR A 137 -1.38 -12.99 1.81
CA THR A 137 -1.35 -13.04 0.34
C THR A 137 -1.53 -11.63 -0.25
N SER A 138 -1.17 -11.42 -1.52
CA SER A 138 -1.43 -10.14 -2.18
C SER A 138 -2.92 -9.77 -2.17
N ASN A 139 -3.81 -10.73 -2.39
CA ASN A 139 -5.26 -10.51 -2.35
C ASN A 139 -5.77 -10.11 -0.94
N GLU A 140 -5.22 -10.70 0.11
CA GLU A 140 -5.55 -10.34 1.50
C GLU A 140 -5.04 -8.93 1.85
N LEU A 141 -3.89 -8.53 1.33
CA LEU A 141 -3.39 -7.17 1.48
C LEU A 141 -4.29 -6.17 0.75
N ASP A 142 -4.67 -6.45 -0.51
CA ASP A 142 -5.52 -5.58 -1.32
C ASP A 142 -6.93 -5.41 -0.70
N LEU A 143 -7.43 -6.43 0.00
CA LEU A 143 -8.69 -6.40 0.72
C LEU A 143 -8.77 -5.29 1.78
N ILE A 144 -7.66 -4.99 2.44
CA ILE A 144 -7.57 -4.06 3.58
C ILE A 144 -6.92 -2.72 3.24
N ARG A 145 -6.31 -2.59 2.07
CA ARG A 145 -5.78 -1.31 1.57
C ARG A 145 -6.93 -0.46 1.01
N SER A 146 -7.04 0.77 1.47
CA SER A 146 -8.00 1.72 0.92
C SER A 146 -7.41 3.12 0.90
N PRO A 147 -7.83 3.97 -0.04
CA PRO A 147 -7.61 5.40 0.08
C PRO A 147 -8.24 5.93 1.36
N ALA A 148 -7.78 7.07 1.84
CA ALA A 148 -8.25 7.72 3.06
C ALA A 148 -8.20 6.82 4.30
N ASP A 149 -7.12 6.05 4.44
CA ASP A 149 -6.81 5.30 5.67
C ASP A 149 -6.80 6.21 6.90
N SER A 150 -7.18 5.70 8.07
CA SER A 150 -7.27 6.49 9.31
C SER A 150 -5.94 7.18 9.69
N LEU A 151 -4.79 6.54 9.44
CA LEU A 151 -3.47 7.15 9.66
C LEU A 151 -3.19 8.26 8.64
N ALA A 152 -3.57 8.06 7.38
CA ALA A 152 -3.39 9.05 6.33
C ALA A 152 -4.17 10.34 6.62
N LEU A 153 -5.38 10.23 7.14
CA LEU A 153 -6.20 11.39 7.51
C LEU A 153 -5.53 12.21 8.62
N ILE A 154 -4.95 11.55 9.62
CA ILE A 154 -4.27 12.24 10.73
C ILE A 154 -3.01 12.98 10.22
N ALA A 155 -2.33 12.44 9.22
CA ALA A 155 -1.19 13.07 8.58
C ALA A 155 -1.54 14.37 7.82
N LEU A 156 -2.83 14.62 7.57
CA LEU A 156 -3.31 15.85 6.92
C LEU A 156 -3.61 16.98 7.91
N LEU A 157 -3.54 16.75 9.22
CA LEU A 157 -3.80 17.80 10.20
C LEU A 157 -2.75 18.93 10.10
N PRO A 158 -3.15 20.20 10.32
CA PRO A 158 -2.22 21.31 10.24
C PRO A 158 -1.21 21.27 11.39
N THR A 159 0.02 21.71 11.14
CA THR A 159 1.08 21.80 12.14
C THR A 159 0.99 23.06 13.00
N LYS A 160 0.10 24.01 12.63
CA LYS A 160 -0.10 25.29 13.32
C LYS A 160 -1.58 25.47 13.64
N GLU A 161 -1.91 26.39 14.52
CA GLU A 161 -3.28 26.85 14.73
C GLU A 161 -3.80 27.51 13.45
N VAL A 162 -5.07 27.26 13.15
CA VAL A 162 -5.76 27.72 11.93
C VAL A 162 -7.06 28.43 12.28
N GLU A 163 -7.44 29.38 11.43
CA GLU A 163 -8.72 30.10 11.48
C GLU A 163 -9.66 29.56 10.39
N VAL A 164 -10.95 29.80 10.51
CA VAL A 164 -11.90 29.49 9.46
C VAL A 164 -11.57 30.27 8.18
N GLY A 165 -11.39 29.56 7.07
CA GLY A 165 -10.93 30.09 5.78
C GLY A 165 -9.46 29.80 5.49
N ASP A 166 -8.66 29.42 6.49
CA ASP A 166 -7.26 29.07 6.29
C ASP A 166 -7.11 27.82 5.43
N LYS A 167 -6.02 27.82 4.65
CA LYS A 167 -5.61 26.69 3.80
C LYS A 167 -4.19 26.27 4.16
N TRP A 168 -3.95 24.98 4.08
CA TRP A 168 -2.60 24.40 4.24
C TRP A 168 -2.39 23.22 3.31
N THR A 169 -1.14 22.90 3.09
CA THR A 169 -0.70 21.69 2.40
C THR A 169 0.04 20.82 3.38
N SER A 170 -0.08 19.51 3.23
CA SER A 170 0.68 18.52 4.00
C SER A 170 1.89 18.04 3.20
N PRO A 171 2.88 17.37 3.81
CA PRO A 171 4.01 16.79 3.10
C PRO A 171 3.57 15.81 1.99
N GLY A 172 4.40 15.66 0.95
CA GLY A 172 4.09 14.77 -0.19
C GLY A 172 3.80 13.32 0.20
N TRP A 173 4.51 12.79 1.21
CA TRP A 173 4.27 11.45 1.72
C TRP A 173 2.86 11.29 2.36
N ALA A 174 2.29 12.35 2.97
CA ALA A 174 0.93 12.30 3.49
C ALA A 174 -0.10 12.15 2.36
N PHE A 175 0.18 12.71 1.19
CA PHE A 175 -0.67 12.54 0.02
C PHE A 175 -0.55 11.14 -0.58
N GLN A 176 0.64 10.54 -0.58
CA GLN A 176 0.85 9.15 -0.96
C GLN A 176 0.07 8.20 -0.05
N MET A 177 0.14 8.41 1.27
CA MET A 177 -0.66 7.66 2.23
C MET A 177 -2.17 7.82 1.97
N LEU A 178 -2.64 9.03 1.65
CA LEU A 178 -4.06 9.31 1.43
C LEU A 178 -4.60 8.66 0.17
N THR A 179 -3.85 8.70 -0.93
CA THR A 179 -4.30 8.27 -2.27
C THR A 179 -3.87 6.85 -2.63
N ALA A 180 -3.03 6.22 -1.81
CA ALA A 180 -2.40 4.93 -2.09
C ALA A 180 -1.60 4.92 -3.41
N LEU A 181 -1.00 6.05 -3.82
CA LEU A 181 -0.01 6.14 -4.88
C LEU A 181 1.37 5.76 -4.34
N ASP A 182 2.15 5.02 -5.11
CA ASP A 182 3.53 4.64 -4.72
C ASP A 182 4.49 5.82 -4.84
N ALA A 183 4.25 6.73 -5.80
CA ALA A 183 5.03 7.95 -5.96
C ALA A 183 4.18 9.09 -6.55
N ILE A 184 4.46 10.33 -6.14
CA ILE A 184 3.88 11.55 -6.69
C ILE A 184 4.95 12.31 -7.46
N ALA A 185 4.71 12.54 -8.76
CA ALA A 185 5.60 13.29 -9.62
C ALA A 185 5.31 14.80 -9.57
N LYS A 186 4.02 15.16 -9.56
CA LYS A 186 3.57 16.57 -9.46
C LYS A 186 2.12 16.67 -9.00
N GLY A 187 1.73 17.88 -8.65
CA GLY A 187 0.37 18.23 -8.27
C GLY A 187 0.30 18.81 -6.87
N GLU A 188 -0.89 19.22 -6.48
CA GLU A 188 -1.16 19.82 -5.18
C GLU A 188 -2.42 19.21 -4.58
N LEU A 189 -2.38 19.05 -3.28
CA LEU A 189 -3.52 18.73 -2.46
C LEU A 189 -3.56 19.72 -1.30
N SER A 190 -4.70 20.34 -1.11
CA SER A 190 -4.91 21.33 -0.07
C SER A 190 -6.03 20.94 0.87
N CYS A 191 -5.85 21.27 2.14
CA CYS A 191 -6.86 21.23 3.17
C CYS A 191 -7.30 22.65 3.50
N SER A 192 -8.58 22.86 3.82
CA SER A 192 -9.11 24.16 4.23
C SER A 192 -10.12 24.01 5.36
N LEU A 193 -9.93 24.77 6.46
CA LEU A 193 -10.90 24.84 7.54
C LEU A 193 -12.09 25.67 7.08
N THR A 194 -13.22 25.02 6.80
CA THR A 194 -14.40 25.67 6.21
C THR A 194 -15.43 26.14 7.24
N SER A 195 -15.54 25.44 8.36
CA SER A 195 -16.42 25.86 9.46
C SER A 195 -16.01 25.21 10.78
N VAL A 196 -16.43 25.86 11.88
CA VAL A 196 -16.39 25.27 13.21
C VAL A 196 -17.76 25.51 13.85
N GLU A 197 -18.50 24.42 14.07
CA GLU A 197 -19.83 24.47 14.67
C GLU A 197 -19.95 23.43 15.78
N LYS A 198 -20.47 23.80 16.94
CA LYS A 198 -20.70 22.90 18.08
C LYS A 198 -19.49 22.02 18.42
N GLN A 199 -18.29 22.60 18.41
CA GLN A 199 -16.99 21.91 18.64
C GLN A 199 -16.55 20.94 17.53
N ILE A 200 -17.20 20.96 16.37
CA ILE A 200 -16.80 20.18 15.20
C ILE A 200 -16.18 21.12 14.16
N ALA A 201 -14.93 20.93 13.87
CA ALA A 201 -14.22 21.60 12.80
C ALA A 201 -14.35 20.78 11.51
N ARG A 202 -14.85 21.40 10.45
CA ARG A 202 -14.98 20.77 9.12
C ARG A 202 -13.86 21.25 8.21
N VAL A 203 -13.08 20.31 7.70
CA VAL A 203 -11.95 20.55 6.81
C VAL A 203 -12.22 19.91 5.46
N THR A 204 -12.20 20.72 4.39
CA THR A 204 -12.29 20.21 3.01
C THR A 204 -10.92 19.79 2.50
N ILE A 205 -10.91 18.76 1.64
CA ILE A 205 -9.74 18.23 0.96
C ILE A 205 -10.00 18.32 -0.54
N GLU A 206 -9.11 18.95 -1.29
CA GLU A 206 -9.22 19.06 -2.74
C GLU A 206 -7.83 18.99 -3.39
N GLY A 207 -7.73 18.36 -4.56
CA GLY A 207 -6.48 18.35 -5.29
C GLY A 207 -6.46 17.53 -6.56
N LYS A 208 -5.35 17.68 -7.27
CA LYS A 208 -4.99 16.88 -8.45
C LYS A 208 -3.53 16.48 -8.35
N LEU A 209 -3.28 15.21 -8.58
CA LEU A 209 -1.96 14.61 -8.49
C LEU A 209 -1.68 13.81 -9.75
N GLU A 210 -0.45 13.84 -10.20
CA GLU A 210 0.11 12.92 -11.18
C GLU A 210 1.23 12.13 -10.51
N GLY A 211 1.22 10.82 -10.70
CA GLY A 211 2.16 9.94 -10.03
C GLY A 211 2.17 8.55 -10.65
N SER A 212 2.54 7.58 -9.87
CA SER A 212 2.52 6.18 -10.28
C SER A 212 1.93 5.28 -9.19
N ALA A 213 1.30 4.21 -9.64
CA ALA A 213 0.90 3.10 -8.81
C ALA A 213 1.23 1.79 -9.54
N LEU A 214 1.94 0.86 -8.89
CA LEU A 214 2.42 -0.39 -9.48
C LEU A 214 3.17 -0.17 -10.81
N SER A 215 4.01 0.86 -10.85
CA SER A 215 4.75 1.31 -12.06
C SER A 215 3.88 1.76 -13.24
N ALA A 216 2.61 1.97 -13.04
CA ALA A 216 1.72 2.56 -14.03
C ALA A 216 1.50 4.04 -13.72
N LEU A 217 1.60 4.90 -14.74
CA LEU A 217 1.29 6.32 -14.60
C LEU A 217 -0.17 6.50 -14.22
N SER A 218 -0.41 7.34 -13.22
CA SER A 218 -1.73 7.61 -12.67
C SER A 218 -2.00 9.10 -12.57
N GLU A 219 -3.17 9.51 -13.03
CA GLU A 219 -3.75 10.84 -12.79
C GLU A 219 -4.86 10.69 -11.75
N VAL A 220 -4.76 11.42 -10.66
CA VAL A 220 -5.70 11.34 -9.53
C VAL A 220 -6.29 12.71 -9.25
N LYS A 221 -7.62 12.75 -9.09
CA LYS A 221 -8.36 13.88 -8.55
C LYS A 221 -9.01 13.46 -7.25
N VAL A 222 -8.85 14.27 -6.22
CA VAL A 222 -9.44 14.05 -4.92
C VAL A 222 -10.35 15.19 -4.51
N SER A 223 -11.42 14.86 -3.83
CA SER A 223 -12.32 15.82 -3.19
C SER A 223 -12.99 15.16 -1.99
N GLY A 224 -13.28 15.94 -0.96
CA GLY A 224 -13.94 15.43 0.22
C GLY A 224 -13.82 16.35 1.42
N PHE A 225 -14.11 15.81 2.57
CA PHE A 225 -13.91 16.49 3.85
C PHE A 225 -13.67 15.49 4.96
N TYR A 226 -13.07 15.99 6.03
CA TYR A 226 -13.11 15.32 7.33
C TYR A 226 -13.67 16.25 8.40
N GLU A 227 -14.21 15.67 9.45
CA GLU A 227 -14.68 16.36 10.65
C GLU A 227 -13.79 16.00 11.82
N TYR A 228 -13.38 17.03 12.53
CA TYR A 228 -12.50 16.92 13.70
C TYR A 228 -13.27 17.44 14.92
N ASP A 229 -13.37 16.61 15.95
CA ASP A 229 -13.96 16.98 17.24
C ASP A 229 -12.90 17.67 18.11
N LEU A 230 -13.13 18.96 18.40
CA LEU A 230 -12.23 19.79 19.21
C LEU A 230 -12.20 19.35 20.69
N LYS A 231 -13.29 18.76 21.21
CA LYS A 231 -13.36 18.25 22.57
C LYS A 231 -12.59 16.95 22.70
N ASP A 232 -12.87 15.99 21.82
CA ASP A 232 -12.26 14.67 21.84
C ASP A 232 -10.88 14.66 21.14
N ARG A 233 -10.49 15.77 20.49
CA ARG A 233 -9.22 15.98 19.79
C ARG A 233 -8.92 14.82 18.83
N CYS A 234 -9.85 14.53 17.95
CA CYS A 234 -9.69 13.46 16.94
C CYS A 234 -10.57 13.69 15.72
N ILE A 235 -10.13 13.12 14.58
CA ILE A 235 -10.98 13.00 13.40
C ILE A 235 -12.07 11.97 13.69
N THR A 236 -13.33 12.33 13.43
CA THR A 236 -14.50 11.48 13.71
C THR A 236 -15.16 10.96 12.45
N GLN A 237 -15.03 11.67 11.35
CA GLN A 237 -15.68 11.31 10.08
C GLN A 237 -14.84 11.77 8.90
N CYS A 238 -14.89 11.00 7.80
CA CYS A 238 -14.39 11.40 6.49
C CYS A 238 -15.36 10.92 5.40
N ASP A 239 -15.64 11.80 4.41
CA ASP A 239 -16.25 11.43 3.13
C ASP A 239 -15.29 11.91 2.03
N PHE A 240 -14.69 10.97 1.33
CA PHE A 240 -13.59 11.20 0.40
C PHE A 240 -13.88 10.53 -0.93
N THR A 241 -13.64 11.23 -2.01
CA THR A 241 -13.80 10.73 -3.37
C THR A 241 -12.47 10.85 -4.11
N GLN A 242 -12.02 9.74 -4.68
CA GLN A 242 -10.87 9.66 -5.57
C GLN A 242 -11.32 9.24 -6.96
N VAL A 243 -11.01 10.04 -7.95
CA VAL A 243 -11.15 9.69 -9.37
C VAL A 243 -9.76 9.43 -9.91
N GLU A 244 -9.53 8.23 -10.41
CA GLU A 244 -8.21 7.82 -10.89
C GLU A 244 -8.29 7.30 -12.33
N LYS A 245 -7.33 7.74 -13.14
CA LYS A 245 -7.04 7.19 -14.45
C LYS A 245 -5.62 6.67 -14.46
N ARG A 246 -5.49 5.36 -14.50
CA ARG A 246 -4.21 4.63 -14.48
C ARG A 246 -3.97 3.99 -15.84
N GLY A 247 -2.79 4.21 -16.40
CA GLY A 247 -2.33 3.55 -17.63
C GLY A 247 -1.97 2.08 -17.42
N PHE A 248 -1.51 1.43 -18.50
CA PHE A 248 -0.93 0.11 -18.37
C PHE A 248 0.42 0.15 -17.67
N GLY A 249 0.62 -0.74 -16.73
CA GLY A 249 1.89 -0.97 -16.07
C GLY A 249 2.41 -2.40 -16.27
N PRO A 250 3.65 -2.66 -15.86
CA PRO A 250 4.22 -4.00 -15.96
C PRO A 250 3.50 -5.02 -15.07
N VAL A 251 2.87 -4.60 -13.98
CA VAL A 251 2.16 -5.46 -13.01
C VAL A 251 0.70 -5.03 -12.79
N SER A 252 0.23 -4.04 -13.52
CA SER A 252 -1.12 -3.49 -13.36
C SER A 252 -1.81 -3.36 -14.72
N PRO A 253 -3.08 -3.77 -14.84
CA PRO A 253 -3.93 -3.38 -15.96
C PRO A 253 -4.18 -1.87 -15.95
N ALA A 254 -4.73 -1.33 -17.03
CA ALA A 254 -5.23 0.02 -17.00
C ALA A 254 -6.56 0.09 -16.24
N PHE A 255 -6.74 1.20 -15.49
CA PHE A 255 -7.95 1.48 -14.72
C PHE A 255 -8.46 2.90 -14.98
N GLU A 256 -9.77 3.04 -14.97
CA GLU A 256 -10.46 4.33 -14.88
C GLU A 256 -11.60 4.13 -13.89
N PHE A 257 -11.49 4.71 -12.70
CA PHE A 257 -12.47 4.49 -11.64
C PHE A 257 -12.71 5.70 -10.75
N THR A 258 -13.86 5.67 -10.09
CA THR A 258 -14.18 6.52 -8.95
C THR A 258 -14.32 5.64 -7.71
N ALA A 259 -13.54 5.94 -6.68
CA ALA A 259 -13.66 5.35 -5.36
C ALA A 259 -14.25 6.39 -4.40
N ARG A 260 -15.31 6.03 -3.69
CA ARG A 260 -15.87 6.81 -2.60
C ARG A 260 -15.62 6.09 -1.29
N VAL A 261 -14.95 6.76 -0.36
CA VAL A 261 -14.61 6.26 0.97
C VAL A 261 -15.40 7.03 2.01
N ARG A 262 -16.11 6.32 2.87
CA ARG A 262 -16.76 6.86 4.05
C ARG A 262 -16.16 6.21 5.27
N LEU A 263 -15.53 6.99 6.11
CA LEU A 263 -14.90 6.54 7.35
C LEU A 263 -15.61 7.20 8.53
N LEU A 264 -15.92 6.38 9.53
CA LEU A 264 -16.39 6.83 10.84
C LEU A 264 -15.40 6.33 11.90
N ARG A 265 -15.05 7.21 12.83
CA ARG A 265 -14.11 6.92 13.89
C ARG A 265 -14.62 7.48 15.21
N LYS A 266 -14.67 6.66 16.24
CA LYS A 266 -15.19 7.04 17.56
C LYS A 266 -14.27 6.54 18.65
N PRO A 267 -14.00 7.34 19.70
CA PRO A 267 -13.35 6.83 20.89
C PRO A 267 -14.04 5.56 21.41
N ALA A 268 -13.27 4.58 21.79
CA ALA A 268 -13.73 3.30 22.28
C ALA A 268 -12.94 2.86 23.51
N GLN A 269 -13.49 1.91 24.25
CA GLN A 269 -12.75 1.30 25.35
C GLN A 269 -11.67 0.38 24.80
N LEU A 270 -10.56 0.25 25.56
CA LEU A 270 -9.45 -0.64 25.24
C LEU A 270 -9.90 -2.10 25.48
N PRO A 271 -10.10 -2.92 24.46
CA PRO A 271 -10.54 -4.29 24.65
C PRO A 271 -9.43 -5.30 24.42
N GLY A 272 -9.56 -6.46 25.04
CA GLY A 272 -8.96 -7.73 24.67
C GLY A 272 -7.52 -7.64 24.19
N ARG A 273 -7.29 -8.11 22.97
CA ARG A 273 -5.94 -8.22 22.38
C ARG A 273 -5.18 -6.89 22.29
N LEU A 274 -5.86 -5.77 22.09
CA LEU A 274 -5.20 -4.46 22.02
C LEU A 274 -4.68 -3.96 23.40
N ALA A 275 -5.06 -4.62 24.51
CA ALA A 275 -4.52 -4.34 25.85
C ALA A 275 -3.28 -5.18 26.17
N GLU A 276 -2.98 -6.21 25.40
CA GLU A 276 -1.87 -7.14 25.68
C GLU A 276 -0.52 -6.47 25.39
N GLN A 277 0.31 -6.31 26.42
CA GLN A 277 1.62 -5.65 26.31
C GLN A 277 2.51 -6.30 25.25
N LYS A 278 2.54 -7.64 25.16
CA LYS A 278 3.32 -8.36 24.14
C LYS A 278 2.96 -7.99 22.70
N ILE A 279 1.69 -7.65 22.43
CA ILE A 279 1.22 -7.22 21.11
C ILE A 279 1.72 -5.82 20.84
N ILE A 280 1.64 -4.94 21.83
CA ILE A 280 2.14 -3.57 21.72
C ILE A 280 3.66 -3.57 21.50
N ASP A 281 4.40 -4.36 22.27
CA ASP A 281 5.85 -4.46 22.13
C ASP A 281 6.25 -5.00 20.73
N SER A 282 5.51 -6.00 20.23
CA SER A 282 5.73 -6.54 18.88
C SER A 282 5.43 -5.52 17.79
N ALA A 283 4.40 -4.69 18.00
CA ALA A 283 3.98 -3.68 17.03
C ALA A 283 4.78 -2.38 17.12
N ALA A 284 5.39 -2.06 18.26
CA ALA A 284 6.19 -0.85 18.46
C ALA A 284 7.55 -0.92 17.77
N ASN A 285 8.07 -2.13 17.53
CA ASN A 285 9.37 -2.34 16.90
C ASN A 285 9.27 -2.32 15.37
N GLU A 286 10.40 -2.04 14.70
CA GLU A 286 10.49 -2.21 13.25
C GLU A 286 10.26 -3.68 12.88
N PRO A 287 9.38 -3.99 11.91
CA PRO A 287 9.08 -5.36 11.55
C PRO A 287 10.29 -6.05 10.92
N LYS A 288 10.46 -7.33 11.20
CA LYS A 288 11.38 -8.17 10.44
C LYS A 288 10.89 -8.28 8.99
N ALA A 289 11.80 -8.45 8.04
CA ALA A 289 11.45 -8.62 6.63
C ALA A 289 10.39 -9.70 6.39
N SER A 290 10.45 -10.82 7.13
CA SER A 290 9.45 -11.89 7.06
C SER A 290 8.05 -11.49 7.56
N ALA A 291 7.93 -10.50 8.44
CA ALA A 291 6.62 -10.05 8.94
C ALA A 291 5.86 -9.22 7.89
N VAL A 292 6.59 -8.52 7.02
CA VAL A 292 6.01 -7.70 5.95
C VAL A 292 5.97 -8.43 4.60
N ALA A 293 6.63 -9.59 4.48
CA ALA A 293 6.59 -10.42 3.29
C ALA A 293 5.16 -10.84 2.93
N LEU A 294 4.94 -11.09 1.65
CA LEU A 294 3.71 -11.67 1.16
C LEU A 294 3.87 -13.18 1.01
N ARG A 295 2.78 -13.90 1.17
CA ARG A 295 2.71 -15.36 1.01
C ARG A 295 2.14 -15.71 -0.36
N PHE A 296 2.78 -16.65 -1.02
CA PHE A 296 2.28 -17.29 -2.22
C PHE A 296 1.97 -18.77 -1.96
N GLU A 297 0.86 -19.24 -2.52
CA GLU A 297 0.45 -20.64 -2.54
C GLU A 297 -0.02 -20.98 -3.95
N SER A 298 0.62 -21.97 -4.56
CA SER A 298 0.27 -22.41 -5.90
C SER A 298 -0.74 -23.56 -5.88
N PRO A 299 -1.49 -23.77 -6.98
CA PRO A 299 -2.32 -24.95 -7.15
C PRO A 299 -1.53 -26.27 -7.15
N TRP A 300 -0.20 -26.19 -7.27
CA TRP A 300 0.69 -27.38 -7.34
C TRP A 300 1.35 -27.70 -6.01
N ASN A 301 0.86 -27.15 -4.90
CA ASN A 301 1.44 -27.31 -3.56
C ASN A 301 2.89 -26.81 -3.44
N ILE A 302 3.21 -25.73 -4.12
CA ILE A 302 4.45 -24.98 -3.93
C ILE A 302 4.06 -23.66 -3.27
N GLY A 303 4.68 -23.33 -2.14
CA GLY A 303 4.45 -22.09 -1.41
C GLY A 303 5.76 -21.46 -0.99
N PHE A 304 5.76 -20.13 -0.84
CA PHE A 304 6.87 -19.35 -0.31
C PHE A 304 6.41 -17.97 0.16
N GLU A 305 7.28 -17.32 0.92
CA GLU A 305 7.13 -15.93 1.29
C GLU A 305 8.04 -15.08 0.41
N TYR A 306 7.58 -13.90 -0.02
CA TYR A 306 8.32 -13.03 -0.91
C TYR A 306 8.21 -11.56 -0.51
N PRO A 307 9.26 -10.77 -0.71
CA PRO A 307 9.24 -9.33 -0.45
C PRO A 307 8.28 -8.59 -1.38
N ARG A 308 7.74 -7.46 -0.93
CA ARG A 308 6.69 -6.69 -1.63
C ARG A 308 7.14 -6.03 -2.93
N HIS A 309 8.42 -5.89 -3.18
CA HIS A 309 8.93 -5.43 -4.47
C HIS A 309 8.81 -6.48 -5.59
N TRP A 310 8.58 -7.75 -5.22
CA TRP A 310 8.09 -8.77 -6.14
C TRP A 310 6.56 -8.75 -6.19
N HIS A 311 5.98 -8.71 -7.37
CA HIS A 311 4.54 -8.65 -7.57
C HIS A 311 4.07 -9.90 -8.31
N LEU A 312 3.16 -10.66 -7.71
CA LEU A 312 2.48 -11.75 -8.39
C LEU A 312 1.60 -11.16 -9.50
N TRP A 313 2.05 -11.31 -10.75
CA TRP A 313 1.33 -10.78 -11.89
C TRP A 313 0.24 -11.72 -12.40
N LYS A 314 0.53 -13.03 -12.45
CA LYS A 314 -0.41 -14.02 -13.01
C LYS A 314 -0.14 -15.42 -12.47
N ILE A 315 -1.20 -16.16 -12.23
CA ILE A 315 -1.17 -17.61 -12.04
C ILE A 315 -1.81 -18.24 -13.28
N GLN A 316 -1.12 -19.19 -13.87
CA GLN A 316 -1.57 -20.01 -14.98
C GLN A 316 -1.67 -21.47 -14.54
N GLU A 317 -2.21 -22.35 -15.39
CA GLU A 317 -2.34 -23.77 -15.09
C GLU A 317 -1.00 -24.43 -14.67
N LYS A 318 0.10 -24.03 -15.30
CA LYS A 318 1.43 -24.62 -15.11
C LYS A 318 2.53 -23.62 -14.76
N ALA A 319 2.19 -22.38 -14.44
CA ALA A 319 3.17 -21.37 -14.08
C ALA A 319 2.58 -20.26 -13.20
N ALA A 320 3.40 -19.69 -12.33
CA ALA A 320 3.16 -18.42 -11.66
C ALA A 320 4.22 -17.42 -12.08
N ILE A 321 3.79 -16.21 -12.43
CA ILE A 321 4.65 -15.16 -12.95
C ILE A 321 4.72 -14.04 -11.93
N PHE A 322 5.94 -13.73 -11.51
CA PHE A 322 6.25 -12.60 -10.64
C PHE A 322 7.05 -11.55 -11.40
N ARG A 323 6.90 -10.31 -11.03
CA ARG A 323 7.65 -9.20 -11.60
C ARG A 323 8.28 -8.36 -10.51
N LEU A 324 9.57 -8.08 -10.66
CA LEU A 324 10.33 -7.22 -9.78
C LEU A 324 10.18 -5.78 -10.22
N ILE A 325 9.68 -4.95 -9.32
CA ILE A 325 9.59 -3.50 -9.50
C ILE A 325 10.51 -2.84 -8.48
N ASP A 326 11.38 -1.97 -8.94
CA ASP A 326 12.26 -1.19 -8.08
C ASP A 326 12.13 0.29 -8.40
N GLN A 327 11.81 1.11 -7.41
CA GLN A 327 11.58 2.56 -7.56
C GLN A 327 10.68 2.92 -8.76
N GLY A 328 9.61 2.14 -8.95
CA GLY A 328 8.67 2.34 -10.05
C GLY A 328 9.12 1.79 -11.41
N ASN A 329 10.30 1.15 -11.51
CA ASN A 329 10.82 0.59 -12.75
C ASN A 329 10.70 -0.94 -12.78
N PHE A 330 10.35 -1.50 -13.94
CA PHE A 330 10.39 -2.93 -14.16
C PHE A 330 11.84 -3.39 -14.28
N VAL A 331 12.24 -4.34 -13.45
CA VAL A 331 13.62 -4.87 -13.40
C VAL A 331 13.72 -6.27 -13.99
N ALA A 332 12.85 -7.19 -13.55
CA ALA A 332 12.92 -8.58 -13.95
C ALA A 332 11.55 -9.27 -13.90
N GLN A 333 11.41 -10.34 -14.67
CA GLN A 333 10.31 -11.29 -14.55
C GLN A 333 10.84 -12.63 -14.03
N CYS A 334 10.10 -13.23 -13.12
CA CYS A 334 10.38 -14.55 -12.57
C CYS A 334 9.18 -15.47 -12.88
N ASP A 335 9.45 -16.60 -13.52
CA ASP A 335 8.46 -17.64 -13.80
C ASP A 335 8.78 -18.86 -12.96
N LEU A 336 7.82 -19.26 -12.11
CA LEU A 336 7.86 -20.49 -11.33
C LEU A 336 6.96 -21.52 -11.98
N ALA A 337 7.49 -22.71 -12.26
CA ALA A 337 6.72 -23.82 -12.82
C ALA A 337 7.02 -25.14 -12.11
N PRO A 338 6.01 -26.00 -11.88
CA PRO A 338 6.25 -27.35 -11.40
C PRO A 338 6.92 -28.19 -12.46
N ILE A 339 7.82 -29.09 -12.04
CA ILE A 339 8.41 -30.15 -12.86
C ILE A 339 7.78 -31.47 -12.43
N ASN A 340 7.67 -32.44 -13.32
CA ASN A 340 7.20 -33.78 -12.98
C ASN A 340 8.03 -34.36 -11.83
N PRO A 341 7.39 -34.94 -10.80
CA PRO A 341 8.14 -35.47 -9.66
C PRO A 341 9.02 -36.67 -10.06
N ALA A 342 10.18 -36.76 -9.44
CA ALA A 342 11.06 -37.91 -9.50
C ALA A 342 10.78 -38.86 -8.32
N LYS A 343 11.53 -39.96 -8.21
CA LYS A 343 11.46 -40.80 -7.01
C LYS A 343 12.08 -40.10 -5.80
N PRO A 344 11.71 -40.50 -4.57
CA PRO A 344 12.34 -39.95 -3.37
C PRO A 344 13.87 -40.08 -3.44
N GLY A 345 14.56 -38.97 -3.18
CA GLY A 345 16.03 -38.87 -3.27
C GLY A 345 16.58 -38.68 -4.67
N GLU A 346 15.74 -38.68 -5.71
CA GLU A 346 16.13 -38.39 -7.11
C GLU A 346 15.61 -37.01 -7.54
N HIS A 347 16.25 -36.45 -8.57
CA HIS A 347 15.84 -35.20 -9.23
C HIS A 347 16.28 -35.22 -10.71
N LEU A 348 15.75 -34.31 -11.48
CA LEU A 348 16.21 -34.08 -12.85
C LEU A 348 17.73 -33.80 -12.87
N SER A 349 18.48 -34.44 -13.76
CA SER A 349 19.91 -34.22 -13.81
C SER A 349 20.26 -32.81 -14.31
N SER A 350 21.41 -32.31 -13.92
CA SER A 350 21.88 -30.98 -14.35
C SER A 350 22.03 -30.90 -15.88
N GLU A 351 22.46 -31.99 -16.51
CA GLU A 351 22.62 -32.11 -17.95
C GLU A 351 21.28 -32.06 -18.69
N GLU A 352 20.27 -32.75 -18.17
CA GLU A 352 18.92 -32.72 -18.72
C GLU A 352 18.30 -31.35 -18.58
N PHE A 353 18.42 -30.73 -17.40
CA PHE A 353 17.92 -29.39 -17.15
C PHE A 353 18.59 -28.35 -18.08
N GLN A 354 19.89 -28.41 -18.27
CA GLN A 354 20.60 -27.54 -19.23
C GLN A 354 20.19 -27.79 -20.67
N ARG A 355 19.92 -29.04 -21.06
CA ARG A 355 19.41 -29.38 -22.40
C ARG A 355 18.02 -28.76 -22.63
N ASP A 356 17.15 -28.87 -21.63
CA ASP A 356 15.81 -28.28 -21.70
C ASP A 356 15.86 -26.75 -21.82
N ILE A 357 16.76 -26.09 -21.10
CA ILE A 357 17.02 -24.65 -21.23
C ILE A 357 17.47 -24.29 -22.65
N ARG A 358 18.45 -25.02 -23.21
CA ARG A 358 18.91 -24.77 -24.60
C ARG A 358 17.76 -24.92 -25.58
N GLN A 359 16.93 -25.94 -25.41
CA GLN A 359 15.77 -26.15 -26.26
C GLN A 359 14.72 -25.04 -26.11
N ALA A 360 14.44 -24.60 -24.91
CA ALA A 360 13.45 -23.54 -24.62
C ALA A 360 13.91 -22.17 -25.14
N LEU A 361 15.19 -21.85 -25.04
CA LEU A 361 15.74 -20.59 -25.54
C LEU A 361 15.97 -20.59 -27.05
N GLY A 362 16.36 -21.75 -27.63
CA GLY A 362 16.62 -21.89 -29.08
C GLY A 362 17.58 -20.81 -29.58
N ASP A 363 17.20 -20.13 -30.66
CA ASP A 363 18.01 -19.09 -31.33
C ASP A 363 18.22 -17.82 -30.46
N ARG A 364 17.48 -17.66 -29.36
CA ARG A 364 17.70 -16.55 -28.41
C ARG A 364 18.92 -16.74 -27.55
N LEU A 365 19.40 -17.98 -27.39
CA LEU A 365 20.55 -18.30 -26.55
C LEU A 365 21.86 -17.96 -27.27
N LYS A 366 22.68 -17.10 -26.65
CA LYS A 366 24.06 -16.84 -27.09
C LYS A 366 25.05 -17.68 -26.32
N GLU A 367 24.91 -17.73 -24.99
CA GLU A 367 25.82 -18.44 -24.11
C GLU A 367 25.05 -19.02 -22.91
N LEU A 368 25.36 -20.27 -22.56
CA LEU A 368 24.94 -20.89 -21.31
C LEU A 368 26.18 -21.00 -20.39
N GLY A 369 26.08 -20.36 -19.23
CA GLY A 369 27.13 -20.33 -18.25
C GLY A 369 27.40 -21.67 -17.56
N LYS A 370 28.39 -21.70 -16.70
CA LYS A 370 28.67 -22.85 -15.85
C LYS A 370 27.59 -22.95 -14.75
N GLY A 371 27.01 -24.13 -14.63
CA GLY A 371 26.04 -24.38 -13.55
C GLY A 371 26.74 -24.74 -12.24
N GLU A 372 26.03 -24.47 -11.14
CA GLU A 372 26.47 -24.73 -9.77
C GLU A 372 25.36 -25.29 -8.91
N VAL A 373 25.69 -26.18 -7.98
CA VAL A 373 24.82 -26.66 -6.93
C VAL A 373 24.95 -25.74 -5.72
N LEU A 374 23.86 -25.17 -5.26
CA LEU A 374 23.85 -24.28 -4.10
C LEU A 374 23.68 -25.09 -2.82
N ALA A 375 24.35 -24.66 -1.75
CA ALA A 375 24.16 -25.22 -0.43
C ALA A 375 22.79 -24.82 0.13
N THR A 376 22.06 -25.77 0.68
CA THR A 376 20.75 -25.57 1.34
C THR A 376 20.78 -26.09 2.76
N THR A 377 19.92 -25.55 3.62
CA THR A 377 19.84 -25.96 5.04
C THR A 377 18.85 -27.12 5.26
N ASP A 378 17.92 -27.33 4.35
CA ASP A 378 16.79 -28.27 4.46
C ASP A 378 16.96 -29.55 3.65
N ARG A 379 18.18 -29.80 3.14
CA ARG A 379 18.53 -30.94 2.25
C ARG A 379 17.83 -30.91 0.88
N SER A 380 17.25 -29.79 0.47
CA SER A 380 16.75 -29.62 -0.88
C SER A 380 17.94 -29.55 -1.85
N HIS A 381 17.74 -30.04 -3.08
CA HIS A 381 18.69 -29.84 -4.16
C HIS A 381 18.35 -28.54 -4.88
N VAL A 382 19.28 -27.62 -4.97
CA VAL A 382 19.13 -26.39 -5.73
C VAL A 382 20.32 -26.27 -6.69
N TYR A 383 20.00 -26.37 -7.99
CA TYR A 383 20.99 -26.18 -9.07
C TYR A 383 20.70 -24.86 -9.78
N ARG A 384 21.72 -24.05 -9.99
CA ARG A 384 21.65 -22.74 -10.63
C ARG A 384 22.48 -22.71 -11.89
N VAL A 385 21.95 -22.10 -12.96
CA VAL A 385 22.71 -21.83 -14.19
C VAL A 385 22.23 -20.50 -14.79
N SER A 386 23.16 -19.69 -15.30
CA SER A 386 22.86 -18.44 -16.00
C SER A 386 23.02 -18.62 -17.51
N ALA A 387 22.28 -17.81 -18.26
CA ALA A 387 22.38 -17.75 -19.72
C ALA A 387 22.31 -16.29 -20.18
N THR A 388 22.96 -15.99 -21.30
CA THR A 388 22.85 -14.69 -21.98
C THR A 388 22.40 -14.88 -23.41
N GLY A 389 21.76 -13.86 -23.98
CA GLY A 389 21.30 -13.87 -25.35
C GLY A 389 20.46 -12.66 -25.70
N SER A 390 19.54 -12.80 -26.67
CA SER A 390 18.76 -11.68 -27.16
C SER A 390 17.35 -12.08 -27.58
N GLU A 391 16.43 -11.12 -27.48
CA GLU A 391 15.09 -11.22 -28.06
C GLU A 391 14.82 -9.92 -28.84
N GLY A 392 14.89 -10.00 -30.17
CA GLY A 392 14.95 -8.85 -31.05
C GLY A 392 16.21 -8.01 -30.76
N GLU A 393 16.03 -6.72 -30.50
CA GLU A 393 17.15 -5.79 -30.20
C GLU A 393 17.56 -5.82 -28.72
N ARG A 394 16.79 -6.50 -27.86
CA ARG A 394 17.04 -6.50 -26.41
C ARG A 394 18.04 -7.58 -26.04
N GLN A 395 19.07 -7.20 -25.29
CA GLN A 395 20.00 -8.14 -24.69
C GLN A 395 19.43 -8.61 -23.36
N LEU A 396 19.34 -9.91 -23.17
CA LEU A 396 18.72 -10.52 -22.01
C LEU A 396 19.69 -11.41 -21.26
N THR A 397 19.55 -11.41 -19.95
CA THR A 397 20.17 -12.36 -19.04
C THR A 397 19.07 -13.20 -18.39
N TRP A 398 19.26 -14.50 -18.39
CA TRP A 398 18.42 -15.46 -17.68
C TRP A 398 19.19 -16.12 -16.56
N VAL A 399 18.51 -16.37 -15.44
CA VAL A 399 19.01 -17.22 -14.36
C VAL A 399 17.97 -18.30 -14.11
N PHE A 400 18.38 -19.55 -14.22
CA PHE A 400 17.51 -20.70 -14.03
C PHE A 400 17.89 -21.45 -12.76
N TYR A 401 16.89 -21.92 -12.06
CA TYR A 401 17.03 -22.77 -10.88
C TYR A 401 16.19 -24.03 -11.06
N LEU A 402 16.80 -25.18 -10.82
CA LEU A 402 16.14 -26.44 -10.54
C LEU A 402 16.09 -26.63 -9.03
N ILE A 403 14.91 -26.80 -8.49
CA ILE A 403 14.69 -26.96 -7.05
C ILE A 403 14.02 -28.30 -6.85
N ALA A 404 14.57 -29.17 -6.00
CA ALA A 404 13.97 -30.45 -5.67
C ALA A 404 14.05 -30.72 -4.18
N ASP A 405 12.98 -31.24 -3.59
CA ASP A 405 12.95 -31.66 -2.20
C ASP A 405 13.32 -33.17 -2.05
N PRO A 406 13.64 -33.62 -0.84
CA PRO A 406 14.01 -35.04 -0.62
C PRO A 406 12.91 -36.06 -0.98
N SER A 407 11.65 -35.63 -1.15
CA SER A 407 10.55 -36.51 -1.60
C SER A 407 10.47 -36.66 -3.11
N GLY A 408 11.34 -35.96 -3.88
CA GLY A 408 11.38 -35.99 -5.34
C GLY A 408 10.45 -34.99 -6.02
N ARG A 409 9.78 -34.07 -5.27
CA ARG A 409 9.00 -32.97 -5.85
C ARG A 409 9.95 -31.92 -6.38
N GLN A 410 9.64 -31.36 -7.57
CA GLN A 410 10.55 -30.48 -8.28
C GLN A 410 9.83 -29.27 -8.84
N ALA A 411 10.58 -28.18 -8.98
CA ALA A 411 10.18 -26.96 -9.64
C ALA A 411 11.32 -26.32 -10.40
N SER A 412 11.00 -25.57 -11.44
CA SER A 412 11.91 -24.62 -12.08
C SER A 412 11.51 -23.20 -11.71
N LEU A 413 12.50 -22.38 -11.46
CA LEU A 413 12.36 -20.95 -11.33
C LEU A 413 13.28 -20.31 -12.36
N SER A 414 12.73 -19.49 -13.25
CA SER A 414 13.50 -18.77 -14.25
C SER A 414 13.31 -17.27 -14.12
N VAL A 415 14.41 -16.54 -14.03
CA VAL A 415 14.41 -15.08 -13.93
C VAL A 415 14.96 -14.50 -15.21
N THR A 416 14.23 -13.57 -15.81
CA THR A 416 14.60 -12.86 -17.03
C THR A 416 14.74 -11.38 -16.72
N ALA A 417 15.90 -10.81 -17.03
CA ALA A 417 16.15 -9.37 -16.91
C ALA A 417 16.82 -8.84 -18.20
N ASP A 418 16.59 -7.56 -18.49
CA ASP A 418 17.45 -6.86 -19.43
C ASP A 418 18.88 -6.83 -18.89
N THR A 419 19.87 -7.06 -19.74
CA THR A 419 21.27 -7.11 -19.30
C THR A 419 21.71 -5.82 -18.61
N LEU A 420 21.09 -4.67 -18.96
CA LEU A 420 21.35 -3.40 -18.30
C LEU A 420 20.74 -3.33 -16.87
N GLN A 421 19.83 -4.22 -16.53
CA GLN A 421 19.17 -4.28 -15.21
C GLN A 421 19.75 -5.34 -14.27
N VAL A 422 20.76 -6.09 -14.70
CA VAL A 422 21.35 -7.18 -13.90
C VAL A 422 21.95 -6.67 -12.59
N GLU A 423 22.57 -5.50 -12.59
CA GLU A 423 23.09 -4.88 -11.37
C GLU A 423 21.96 -4.48 -10.41
N THR A 424 20.84 -3.98 -10.94
CA THR A 424 19.65 -3.64 -10.15
C THR A 424 18.96 -4.90 -9.60
N LEU A 425 18.98 -6.00 -10.36
CA LEU A 425 18.49 -7.29 -9.89
C LEU A 425 19.29 -7.77 -8.66
N ALA A 426 20.63 -7.61 -8.65
CA ALA A 426 21.52 -7.80 -7.49
C ALA A 426 21.27 -9.10 -6.70
N ASN A 427 20.95 -10.20 -7.36
CA ASN A 427 20.59 -11.50 -6.78
C ASN A 427 19.31 -11.49 -5.92
N ARG A 428 18.41 -10.53 -6.11
CA ARG A 428 17.10 -10.49 -5.40
C ARG A 428 16.21 -11.71 -5.71
N GLU A 429 16.48 -12.45 -6.77
CA GLU A 429 15.81 -13.71 -7.07
C GLU A 429 16.04 -14.78 -5.97
N ARG A 430 17.11 -14.68 -5.19
CA ARG A 430 17.35 -15.55 -4.05
C ARG A 430 16.35 -15.36 -2.93
N GLU A 431 15.82 -14.15 -2.77
CA GLU A 431 14.78 -13.86 -1.78
C GLU A 431 13.52 -14.74 -1.98
N LEU A 432 13.25 -15.16 -3.23
CA LEU A 432 12.18 -16.08 -3.55
C LEU A 432 12.54 -17.54 -3.23
N LEU A 433 13.82 -17.91 -3.38
CA LEU A 433 14.30 -19.27 -3.17
C LEU A 433 14.35 -19.67 -1.70
N ASP A 434 14.78 -18.78 -0.82
CA ASP A 434 15.11 -19.07 0.57
C ASP A 434 13.90 -19.58 1.38
N THR A 435 12.69 -19.32 0.90
CA THR A 435 11.44 -19.69 1.58
C THR A 435 10.58 -20.70 0.82
N ILE A 436 11.05 -21.20 -0.35
CA ILE A 436 10.32 -22.19 -1.16
C ILE A 436 10.10 -23.49 -0.38
N ARG A 437 8.85 -23.96 -0.41
CA ARG A 437 8.40 -25.20 0.20
C ARG A 437 7.50 -25.97 -0.73
N PHE A 438 7.62 -27.29 -0.70
CA PHE A 438 6.71 -28.22 -1.34
C PHE A 438 5.71 -28.78 -0.31
N GLY A 439 4.42 -28.60 -0.58
CA GLY A 439 3.33 -29.00 0.30
C GLY A 439 2.61 -27.83 0.95
N PRO A 440 1.57 -28.09 1.74
CA PRO A 440 0.85 -27.05 2.44
C PRO A 440 1.78 -26.29 3.37
N PRO A 441 1.62 -24.95 3.50
CA PRO A 441 2.41 -24.16 4.42
C PRO A 441 2.24 -24.69 5.84
N PRO A 442 3.24 -24.58 6.71
CA PRO A 442 3.08 -24.89 8.11
C PRO A 442 1.93 -24.04 8.68
N PRO A 443 1.11 -24.59 9.59
CA PRO A 443 0.07 -23.78 10.23
C PRO A 443 0.72 -22.57 10.87
N SER A 444 0.17 -21.40 10.60
CA SER A 444 0.63 -20.14 11.20
C SER A 444 0.72 -20.31 12.71
N PRO A 445 1.78 -19.79 13.35
CA PRO A 445 1.94 -19.93 14.80
C PRO A 445 0.70 -19.33 15.47
N THR A 446 -0.16 -20.17 15.97
CA THR A 446 -1.28 -19.75 16.80
C THR A 446 -0.68 -19.04 18.00
N LEU A 447 -0.92 -17.73 18.13
CA LEU A 447 -0.68 -17.01 19.36
C LEU A 447 -1.48 -17.77 20.46
N ARG A 448 -0.81 -18.72 21.14
CA ARG A 448 -1.43 -19.39 22.28
C ARG A 448 -1.71 -18.30 23.32
N THR A 449 -2.97 -17.89 23.41
CA THR A 449 -3.47 -17.21 24.60
C THR A 449 -3.28 -18.19 25.74
N THR A 450 -2.21 -18.03 26.52
CA THR A 450 -2.08 -18.71 27.80
C THR A 450 -3.14 -18.09 28.70
N GLY A 451 -4.32 -18.71 28.69
CA GLY A 451 -5.31 -18.47 29.75
C GLY A 451 -4.69 -18.85 31.10
N LYS A 452 -4.66 -17.90 31.98
CA LYS A 452 -4.72 -18.07 33.43
C LYS A 452 -5.74 -17.11 33.96
#